data_4284f73b665ba7c17cfe89dc9afa8c46
#
_entry.id   4284f73b665ba7c17cfe89dc9afa8c46
#
_cell.length_a   1.000
_cell.length_b   1.000
_cell.length_c   1.000
_cell.angle_alpha   90.00
_cell.angle_beta   90.00
_cell.angle_gamma   90.00
#
_symmetry.space_group_name_H-M   'P 1'
#
loop_
_entity.id
_entity.type
_entity.pdbx_description
1 polymer ?
#
loop_
_entity_poly.entity_id
_entity_poly.type
_entity_poly.pdbx_seq_one_letter_code
_entity_poly.pdbx_strand_id
1 'polypeptide(L)'
;TLDDLDGDAIAEYRRIRTGVDPDAEELRWSDAELLESLHCVKMGANTLRPTVAGLILFGSKKALRKFYPMMRLDYLRVPGRNWVEDPDNPFEAIEMREPLFHLLSRGLAAIMDDIPRAFTFTSDGLMRQEEPRIPPRVLREALVNALMHRSYLIHSPVQVIRYANRLEIRNPGHSLKPVESLGEPGS
;
A
#
# COMPACT_ATOMS: atom_id res chain seq x y z
N THR A 1 -17.88 -2.22 15.77
CA THR A 1 -19.12 -1.87 15.07
C THR A 1 -18.80 -1.49 13.63
N LEU A 2 -19.80 -1.36 12.78
CA LEU A 2 -19.60 -0.88 11.39
C LEU A 2 -19.08 0.56 11.35
N ASP A 3 -19.31 1.36 12.40
CA ASP A 3 -18.73 2.71 12.55
C ASP A 3 -17.18 2.73 12.62
N ASP A 4 -16.57 1.56 12.84
CA ASP A 4 -15.12 1.41 12.79
C ASP A 4 -14.60 1.31 11.34
N LEU A 5 -15.49 1.21 10.34
CA LEU A 5 -15.16 1.18 8.92
C LEU A 5 -15.23 2.57 8.29
N ASP A 6 -14.51 2.74 7.20
CA ASP A 6 -14.39 3.97 6.41
C ASP A 6 -15.21 3.81 5.12
N GLY A 7 -16.28 4.58 4.98
CA GLY A 7 -17.15 4.55 3.80
C GLY A 7 -16.44 4.98 2.52
N ASP A 8 -15.46 5.88 2.60
CA ASP A 8 -14.69 6.31 1.44
C ASP A 8 -13.80 5.17 0.91
N ALA A 9 -13.28 4.32 1.81
CA ALA A 9 -12.52 3.14 1.39
C ALA A 9 -13.41 2.10 0.69
N ILE A 10 -14.67 1.95 1.13
CA ILE A 10 -15.64 1.07 0.46
C ILE A 10 -16.00 1.63 -0.92
N ALA A 11 -16.21 2.94 -1.01
CA ALA A 11 -16.47 3.61 -2.29
C ALA A 11 -15.30 3.48 -3.26
N GLU A 12 -14.05 3.58 -2.76
CA GLU A 12 -12.84 3.38 -3.56
C GLU A 12 -12.74 1.93 -4.08
N TYR A 13 -13.05 0.95 -3.26
CA TYR A 13 -13.14 -0.45 -3.72
C TYR A 13 -14.11 -0.58 -4.89
N ARG A 14 -15.34 -0.02 -4.76
CA ARG A 14 -16.35 -0.05 -5.84
C ARG A 14 -15.84 0.62 -7.11
N ARG A 15 -15.18 1.76 -6.98
CA ARG A 15 -14.58 2.50 -8.11
C ARG A 15 -13.53 1.65 -8.83
N ILE A 16 -12.62 1.01 -8.09
CA ILE A 16 -11.59 0.15 -8.66
C ILE A 16 -12.23 -1.06 -9.35
N ARG A 17 -13.21 -1.68 -8.70
CA ARG A 17 -13.90 -2.86 -9.22
C ARG A 17 -14.69 -2.56 -10.48
N THR A 18 -15.37 -1.41 -10.53
CA THR A 18 -16.06 -0.91 -11.74
C THR A 18 -15.08 -0.73 -12.91
N GLY A 19 -13.85 -0.26 -12.64
CA GLY A 19 -12.82 -0.13 -13.66
C GLY A 19 -12.30 -1.46 -14.23
N VAL A 20 -12.47 -2.55 -13.49
CA VAL A 20 -12.08 -3.90 -13.92
C VAL A 20 -13.23 -4.60 -14.63
N ASP A 21 -14.42 -4.52 -14.06
CA ASP A 21 -15.65 -5.17 -14.56
C ASP A 21 -16.86 -4.31 -14.15
N PRO A 22 -17.39 -3.47 -15.07
CA PRO A 22 -18.52 -2.59 -14.79
C PRO A 22 -19.83 -3.34 -14.48
N ASP A 23 -19.95 -4.57 -14.94
CA ASP A 23 -21.16 -5.40 -14.78
C ASP A 23 -21.09 -6.36 -13.59
N ALA A 24 -20.03 -6.26 -12.78
CA ALA A 24 -19.86 -7.11 -11.61
C ALA A 24 -21.05 -7.04 -10.66
N GLU A 25 -21.57 -8.20 -10.27
CA GLU A 25 -22.81 -8.33 -9.48
C GLU A 25 -22.71 -7.60 -8.12
N GLU A 26 -21.55 -7.69 -7.48
CA GLU A 26 -21.29 -7.08 -6.18
C GLU A 26 -21.38 -5.54 -6.16
N LEU A 27 -21.32 -4.90 -7.33
CA LEU A 27 -21.48 -3.44 -7.43
C LEU A 27 -22.94 -2.99 -7.15
N ARG A 28 -23.89 -3.91 -7.23
CA ARG A 28 -25.32 -3.67 -6.99
C ARG A 28 -25.73 -3.97 -5.53
N TRP A 29 -24.86 -4.62 -4.76
CA TRP A 29 -25.15 -4.98 -3.38
C TRP A 29 -25.04 -3.78 -2.44
N SER A 30 -25.72 -3.85 -1.32
CA SER A 30 -25.50 -2.92 -0.21
C SER A 30 -24.09 -3.07 0.35
N ASP A 31 -23.61 -2.09 1.09
CA ASP A 31 -22.29 -2.17 1.72
C ASP A 31 -22.18 -3.34 2.72
N ALA A 32 -23.29 -3.65 3.42
CA ALA A 32 -23.31 -4.78 4.33
C ALA A 32 -23.15 -6.12 3.60
N GLU A 33 -23.89 -6.32 2.51
CA GLU A 33 -23.80 -7.53 1.68
C GLU A 33 -22.42 -7.66 1.03
N LEU A 34 -21.87 -6.55 0.51
CA LEU A 34 -20.53 -6.51 -0.05
C LEU A 34 -19.47 -6.91 0.98
N LEU A 35 -19.50 -6.28 2.16
CA LEU A 35 -18.53 -6.54 3.22
C LEU A 35 -18.65 -7.98 3.78
N GLU A 36 -19.86 -8.53 3.80
CA GLU A 36 -20.07 -9.92 4.21
C GLU A 36 -19.51 -10.91 3.17
N SER A 37 -19.76 -10.67 1.88
CA SER A 37 -19.23 -11.51 0.80
C SER A 37 -17.69 -11.49 0.74
N LEU A 38 -17.07 -10.36 1.08
CA LEU A 38 -15.62 -10.22 1.20
C LEU A 38 -15.07 -10.75 2.53
N HIS A 39 -15.88 -11.33 3.40
CA HIS A 39 -15.52 -11.74 4.75
C HIS A 39 -14.91 -10.62 5.61
N CYS A 40 -15.25 -9.38 5.29
CA CYS A 40 -14.79 -8.19 6.01
C CYS A 40 -15.63 -7.89 7.26
N VAL A 41 -16.82 -8.47 7.35
CA VAL A 41 -17.67 -8.44 8.53
C VAL A 41 -18.19 -9.84 8.84
N LYS A 42 -18.58 -10.04 10.09
CA LYS A 42 -19.26 -11.27 10.55
C LYS A 42 -20.36 -10.93 11.53
N MET A 43 -21.38 -11.77 11.60
CA MET A 43 -22.42 -11.65 12.60
C MET A 43 -21.82 -11.87 14.00
N GLY A 44 -21.98 -10.89 14.88
CA GLY A 44 -21.76 -11.02 16.32
C GLY A 44 -23.06 -11.45 17.02
N ALA A 45 -23.18 -11.22 18.33
CA ALA A 45 -24.35 -11.63 19.09
C ALA A 45 -25.65 -11.04 18.54
N ASN A 46 -25.69 -9.76 18.13
CA ASN A 46 -26.85 -9.09 17.54
C ASN A 46 -26.49 -8.02 16.50
N THR A 47 -25.24 -7.90 16.11
CA THR A 47 -24.77 -6.86 15.19
C THR A 47 -23.63 -7.38 14.33
N LEU A 48 -23.50 -6.86 13.12
CA LEU A 48 -22.33 -7.08 12.28
C LEU A 48 -21.10 -6.44 12.92
N ARG A 49 -19.99 -7.17 12.93
CA ARG A 49 -18.71 -6.72 13.45
C ARG A 49 -17.62 -6.89 12.40
N PRO A 50 -16.75 -5.89 12.24
CA PRO A 50 -15.60 -6.03 11.36
C PRO A 50 -14.70 -7.20 11.77
N THR A 51 -14.21 -7.90 10.77
CA THR A 51 -13.12 -8.88 10.93
C THR A 51 -11.76 -8.17 10.94
N VAL A 52 -10.68 -8.90 11.15
CA VAL A 52 -9.32 -8.37 10.98
C VAL A 52 -9.13 -7.86 9.55
N ALA A 53 -9.53 -8.65 8.56
CA ALA A 53 -9.47 -8.26 7.15
C ALA A 53 -10.29 -6.98 6.87
N GLY A 54 -11.51 -6.90 7.43
CA GLY A 54 -12.37 -5.72 7.28
C GLY A 54 -11.74 -4.46 7.85
N LEU A 55 -11.11 -4.55 9.02
CA LEU A 55 -10.42 -3.39 9.61
C LEU A 55 -9.17 -2.99 8.80
N ILE A 56 -8.42 -3.94 8.27
CA ILE A 56 -7.22 -3.65 7.48
C ILE A 56 -7.59 -3.02 6.14
N LEU A 57 -8.60 -3.55 5.46
CA LEU A 57 -9.01 -3.10 4.13
C LEU A 57 -9.83 -1.80 4.18
N PHE A 58 -10.71 -1.66 5.18
CA PHE A 58 -11.73 -0.63 5.23
C PHE A 58 -11.81 0.11 6.59
N GLY A 59 -10.91 -0.17 7.53
CA GLY A 59 -10.96 0.44 8.86
C GLY A 59 -10.69 1.93 8.85
N SER A 60 -11.47 2.68 9.63
CA SER A 60 -11.23 4.12 9.84
C SER A 60 -9.86 4.37 10.50
N LYS A 61 -9.28 5.55 10.28
CA LYS A 61 -8.01 5.94 10.92
C LYS A 61 -8.03 5.78 12.44
N LYS A 62 -9.18 6.02 13.06
CA LYS A 62 -9.39 5.84 14.51
C LYS A 62 -9.34 4.37 14.89
N ALA A 63 -10.03 3.51 14.15
CA ALA A 63 -10.04 2.07 14.39
C ALA A 63 -8.65 1.46 14.16
N LEU A 64 -7.97 1.84 13.08
CA LEU A 64 -6.60 1.39 12.80
C LEU A 64 -5.62 1.79 13.92
N ARG A 65 -5.71 3.04 14.44
CA ARG A 65 -4.89 3.45 15.59
C ARG A 65 -5.16 2.63 16.85
N LYS A 66 -6.41 2.28 17.06
CA LYS A 66 -6.84 1.55 18.25
C LYS A 66 -6.46 0.07 18.21
N PHE A 67 -6.70 -0.60 17.09
CA PHE A 67 -6.59 -2.05 16.97
C PHE A 67 -5.30 -2.51 16.28
N TYR A 68 -4.79 -1.72 15.33
CA TYR A 68 -3.61 -2.04 14.51
C TYR A 68 -2.69 -0.82 14.38
N PRO A 69 -2.07 -0.35 15.48
CA PRO A 69 -1.27 0.89 15.49
C PRO A 69 -0.09 0.87 14.50
N MET A 70 0.41 -0.32 14.13
CA MET A 70 1.48 -0.48 13.15
C MET A 70 0.99 -0.80 11.73
N MET A 71 -0.33 -0.78 11.51
CA MET A 71 -0.91 -0.80 10.16
C MET A 71 -0.76 0.58 9.53
N ARG A 72 0.46 0.84 9.03
CA ARG A 72 0.84 2.10 8.39
C ARG A 72 2.00 1.87 7.44
N LEU A 73 2.23 2.86 6.58
CA LEU A 73 3.38 2.99 5.72
C LEU A 73 4.19 4.21 6.16
N ASP A 74 5.46 4.02 6.43
CA ASP A 74 6.40 5.10 6.70
C ASP A 74 7.25 5.32 5.44
N TYR A 75 7.10 6.49 4.81
CA TYR A 75 7.92 6.91 3.70
C TYR A 75 9.04 7.81 4.21
N LEU A 76 10.29 7.38 4.03
CA LEU A 76 11.49 8.03 4.57
C LEU A 76 12.36 8.54 3.42
N ARG A 77 12.71 9.81 3.45
CA ARG A 77 13.65 10.44 2.52
C ARG A 77 15.00 10.63 3.19
N VAL A 78 15.97 9.87 2.76
CA VAL A 78 17.37 9.97 3.23
C VAL A 78 18.17 10.73 2.18
N PRO A 79 18.76 11.89 2.49
CA PRO A 79 19.46 12.72 1.49
C PRO A 79 20.72 12.06 0.96
N GLY A 80 21.36 11.18 1.75
CA GLY A 80 22.61 10.48 1.42
C GLY A 80 22.41 9.13 0.73
N ARG A 81 23.51 8.40 0.60
CA ARG A 81 23.54 7.01 0.09
C ARG A 81 23.42 5.97 1.20
N ASN A 82 23.73 6.36 2.43
CA ASN A 82 23.68 5.51 3.61
C ASN A 82 22.75 6.11 4.66
N TRP A 83 22.37 5.28 5.62
CA TRP A 83 21.50 5.70 6.72
C TRP A 83 22.23 6.68 7.63
N VAL A 84 21.62 7.87 7.80
CA VAL A 84 22.12 8.91 8.72
C VAL A 84 23.61 9.24 8.49
N GLU A 85 23.98 9.66 7.26
CA GLU A 85 25.32 10.19 6.98
C GLU A 85 25.56 11.55 7.66
N ASP A 86 24.50 12.35 7.78
CA ASP A 86 24.51 13.66 8.44
C ASP A 86 23.55 13.61 9.65
N PRO A 87 24.06 13.64 10.90
CA PRO A 87 23.23 13.64 12.09
C PRO A 87 22.32 14.87 12.24
N ASP A 88 22.70 16.01 11.65
CA ASP A 88 21.92 17.25 11.72
C ASP A 88 20.77 17.26 10.70
N ASN A 89 20.85 16.40 9.66
CA ASN A 89 19.84 16.23 8.63
C ASN A 89 19.60 14.74 8.32
N PRO A 90 19.04 13.98 9.28
CA PRO A 90 19.02 12.52 9.19
C PRO A 90 18.08 11.98 8.12
N PHE A 91 16.85 12.42 8.09
CA PHE A 91 15.84 12.07 7.10
C PHE A 91 14.54 12.85 7.33
N GLU A 92 13.74 12.95 6.29
CA GLU A 92 12.33 13.36 6.37
C GLU A 92 11.43 12.12 6.43
N ALA A 93 10.34 12.19 7.19
CA ALA A 93 9.40 11.09 7.33
C ALA A 93 7.96 11.52 7.07
N ILE A 94 7.26 10.73 6.26
CA ILE A 94 5.81 10.85 6.06
C ILE A 94 5.16 9.57 6.57
N GLU A 95 4.44 9.68 7.69
CA GLU A 95 3.64 8.57 8.23
C GLU A 95 2.26 8.55 7.55
N MET A 96 1.90 7.44 6.94
CA MET A 96 0.59 7.24 6.31
C MET A 96 -0.15 6.13 7.04
N ARG A 97 -1.28 6.48 7.65
CA ARG A 97 -2.14 5.54 8.38
C ARG A 97 -3.55 5.63 7.83
N GLU A 98 -3.86 4.73 6.96
CA GLU A 98 -5.11 4.69 6.21
C GLU A 98 -5.49 3.23 5.94
N PRO A 99 -6.76 2.93 5.61
CA PRO A 99 -7.14 1.61 5.11
C PRO A 99 -6.34 1.25 3.87
N LEU A 100 -6.15 -0.04 3.64
CA LEU A 100 -5.17 -0.56 2.66
C LEU A 100 -5.35 0.01 1.26
N PHE A 101 -6.60 0.22 0.82
CA PHE A 101 -6.87 0.80 -0.50
C PHE A 101 -6.35 2.23 -0.64
N HIS A 102 -6.57 3.07 0.36
CA HIS A 102 -6.04 4.44 0.37
C HIS A 102 -4.53 4.47 0.59
N LEU A 103 -4.02 3.56 1.44
CA LEU A 103 -2.60 3.47 1.75
C LEU A 103 -1.76 3.15 0.51
N LEU A 104 -2.25 2.23 -0.34
CA LEU A 104 -1.59 1.88 -1.60
C LEU A 104 -1.54 3.07 -2.55
N SER A 105 -2.66 3.73 -2.79
CA SER A 105 -2.75 4.87 -3.72
C SER A 105 -1.88 6.03 -3.25
N ARG A 106 -1.95 6.37 -1.97
CA ARG A 106 -1.17 7.46 -1.37
C ARG A 106 0.32 7.16 -1.32
N GLY A 107 0.68 5.93 -0.94
CA GLY A 107 2.07 5.48 -0.91
C GLY A 107 2.70 5.50 -2.29
N LEU A 108 1.98 5.02 -3.30
CA LEU A 108 2.45 5.06 -4.68
C LEU A 108 2.63 6.50 -5.18
N ALA A 109 1.67 7.40 -4.88
CA ALA A 109 1.79 8.82 -5.24
C ALA A 109 3.03 9.45 -4.60
N ALA A 110 3.27 9.24 -3.30
CA ALA A 110 4.44 9.77 -2.61
C ALA A 110 5.77 9.25 -3.20
N ILE A 111 5.83 7.96 -3.56
CA ILE A 111 7.00 7.38 -4.22
C ILE A 111 7.21 8.01 -5.60
N MET A 112 6.16 8.10 -6.41
CA MET A 112 6.22 8.61 -7.79
C MET A 112 6.63 10.09 -7.86
N ASP A 113 6.25 10.87 -6.86
CA ASP A 113 6.61 12.29 -6.75
C ASP A 113 8.13 12.49 -6.57
N ASP A 114 8.77 11.51 -5.92
CA ASP A 114 10.19 11.55 -5.57
C ASP A 114 11.12 10.81 -6.54
N ILE A 115 10.57 9.98 -7.43
CA ILE A 115 11.39 9.24 -8.38
C ILE A 115 11.95 10.19 -9.44
N PRO A 116 13.29 10.25 -9.62
CA PRO A 116 13.87 11.04 -10.69
C PRO A 116 13.35 10.61 -12.05
N ARG A 117 13.09 11.59 -12.89
CA ARG A 117 12.72 11.35 -14.28
C ARG A 117 13.96 11.36 -15.17
N ALA A 118 14.00 10.48 -16.13
CA ALA A 118 14.99 10.47 -17.19
C ALA A 118 14.35 11.04 -18.47
N PHE A 119 15.17 11.73 -19.24
CA PHE A 119 14.75 12.17 -20.58
C PHE A 119 15.10 11.07 -21.57
N THR A 120 14.10 10.60 -22.28
CA THR A 120 14.24 9.71 -23.43
C THR A 120 13.71 10.42 -24.68
N PHE A 121 14.16 9.99 -25.85
CA PHE A 121 13.56 10.41 -27.10
C PHE A 121 12.58 9.33 -27.56
N THR A 122 11.48 9.75 -28.17
CA THR A 122 10.57 8.81 -28.86
C THR A 122 11.35 8.01 -29.92
N SER A 123 10.85 6.85 -30.30
CA SER A 123 11.50 5.95 -31.27
C SER A 123 11.78 6.59 -32.63
N ASP A 124 11.05 7.66 -32.96
CA ASP A 124 11.26 8.49 -34.14
C ASP A 124 12.28 9.63 -33.93
N GLY A 125 12.79 9.81 -32.69
CA GLY A 125 13.78 10.81 -32.32
C GLY A 125 13.26 12.26 -32.31
N LEU A 126 11.97 12.50 -32.56
CA LEU A 126 11.41 13.82 -32.75
C LEU A 126 10.86 14.48 -31.49
N MET A 127 10.52 13.70 -30.48
CA MET A 127 9.94 14.24 -29.25
C MET A 127 10.73 13.79 -28.03
N ARG A 128 10.95 14.74 -27.10
CA ARG A 128 11.52 14.47 -25.80
C ARG A 128 10.41 13.98 -24.87
N GLN A 129 10.62 12.82 -24.27
CA GLN A 129 9.70 12.23 -23.28
C GLN A 129 10.37 12.13 -21.93
N GLU A 130 9.65 12.52 -20.88
CA GLU A 130 10.09 12.34 -19.48
C GLU A 130 9.48 11.06 -18.93
N GLU A 131 10.33 10.10 -18.57
CA GLU A 131 9.89 8.87 -17.96
C GLU A 131 10.52 8.70 -16.57
N PRO A 132 9.75 8.17 -15.59
CA PRO A 132 10.34 7.79 -14.30
C PRO A 132 11.43 6.76 -14.49
N ARG A 133 12.55 6.91 -13.78
CA ARG A 133 13.66 5.94 -13.85
C ARG A 133 13.26 4.52 -13.42
N ILE A 134 12.24 4.40 -12.56
CA ILE A 134 11.64 3.13 -12.18
C ILE A 134 10.21 3.12 -12.73
N PRO A 135 9.83 2.14 -13.57
CA PRO A 135 8.49 2.08 -14.14
C PRO A 135 7.41 2.01 -13.05
N PRO A 136 6.31 2.77 -13.19
CA PRO A 136 5.23 2.83 -12.18
C PRO A 136 4.66 1.45 -11.82
N ARG A 137 4.58 0.53 -12.80
CA ARG A 137 4.11 -0.84 -12.60
C ARG A 137 4.99 -1.62 -11.62
N VAL A 138 6.31 -1.43 -11.69
CA VAL A 138 7.28 -2.10 -10.81
C VAL A 138 7.13 -1.59 -9.37
N LEU A 139 6.99 -0.27 -9.21
CA LEU A 139 6.76 0.35 -7.90
C LEU A 139 5.44 -0.11 -7.28
N ARG A 140 4.38 -0.16 -8.10
CA ARG A 140 3.07 -0.64 -7.66
C ARG A 140 3.15 -2.09 -7.20
N GLU A 141 3.76 -2.96 -8.00
CA GLU A 141 3.90 -4.39 -7.68
C GLU A 141 4.69 -4.59 -6.38
N ALA A 142 5.84 -3.92 -6.25
CA ALA A 142 6.66 -4.01 -5.05
C ALA A 142 5.92 -3.52 -3.80
N LEU A 143 5.16 -2.42 -3.90
CA LEU A 143 4.39 -1.89 -2.78
C LEU A 143 3.21 -2.79 -2.43
N VAL A 144 2.48 -3.32 -3.42
CA VAL A 144 1.40 -4.28 -3.21
C VAL A 144 1.94 -5.52 -2.50
N ASN A 145 3.04 -6.09 -2.98
CA ASN A 145 3.66 -7.26 -2.37
C ASN A 145 4.08 -6.99 -0.91
N ALA A 146 4.68 -5.84 -0.62
CA ALA A 146 5.05 -5.47 0.74
C ALA A 146 3.83 -5.35 1.67
N LEU A 147 2.75 -4.74 1.20
CA LEU A 147 1.52 -4.55 1.98
C LEU A 147 0.75 -5.87 2.17
N MET A 148 0.70 -6.73 1.15
CA MET A 148 -0.04 -7.99 1.22
C MET A 148 0.69 -9.08 2.02
N HIS A 149 2.00 -9.13 1.92
CA HIS A 149 2.80 -10.20 2.55
C HIS A 149 3.42 -9.80 3.89
N ARG A 150 3.05 -8.65 4.43
CA ARG A 150 3.50 -8.26 5.77
C ARG A 150 2.93 -9.19 6.84
N SER A 151 3.67 -9.42 7.89
CA SER A 151 3.12 -10.04 9.11
C SER A 151 2.34 -8.98 9.92
N TYR A 152 1.08 -9.24 10.20
CA TYR A 152 0.24 -8.40 11.06
C TYR A 152 0.45 -8.70 12.56
N LEU A 153 1.22 -9.73 12.88
CA LEU A 153 1.61 -10.08 14.26
C LEU A 153 2.87 -9.35 14.72
N ILE A 154 3.69 -8.87 13.78
CA ILE A 154 4.90 -8.13 14.09
C ILE A 154 4.56 -6.64 14.23
N HIS A 155 4.95 -6.07 15.38
CA HIS A 155 4.68 -4.68 15.72
C HIS A 155 5.67 -3.72 15.04
N SER A 156 5.62 -3.65 13.71
CA SER A 156 6.45 -2.79 12.87
C SER A 156 5.68 -2.32 11.62
N PRO A 157 5.92 -1.10 11.12
CA PRO A 157 5.30 -0.61 9.89
C PRO A 157 5.96 -1.21 8.65
N VAL A 158 5.29 -1.07 7.49
CA VAL A 158 5.99 -1.14 6.20
C VAL A 158 6.76 0.16 6.01
N GLN A 159 8.01 0.07 5.58
CA GLN A 159 8.85 1.23 5.33
C GLN A 159 9.26 1.28 3.86
N VAL A 160 9.15 2.47 3.28
CA VAL A 160 9.72 2.78 1.98
C VAL A 160 10.81 3.84 2.21
N ILE A 161 12.05 3.50 1.90
CA ILE A 161 13.21 4.35 2.17
C ILE A 161 13.82 4.78 0.85
N ARG A 162 13.74 6.07 0.57
CA ARG A 162 14.31 6.71 -0.60
C ARG A 162 15.70 7.27 -0.26
N TYR A 163 16.74 6.64 -0.80
CA TYR A 163 18.12 7.15 -0.76
C TYR A 163 18.45 7.92 -2.05
N ALA A 164 19.56 8.61 -2.07
CA ALA A 164 20.02 9.33 -3.26
C ALA A 164 20.18 8.44 -4.51
N ASN A 165 20.47 7.14 -4.33
CA ASN A 165 20.79 6.20 -5.42
C ASN A 165 19.89 4.98 -5.51
N ARG A 166 18.95 4.77 -4.57
CA ARG A 166 18.08 3.58 -4.53
C ARG A 166 16.79 3.83 -3.77
N LEU A 167 15.85 2.94 -3.95
CA LEU A 167 14.65 2.80 -3.14
C LEU A 167 14.68 1.42 -2.46
N GLU A 168 14.42 1.39 -1.16
CA GLU A 168 14.26 0.16 -0.38
C GLU A 168 12.83 0.06 0.12
N ILE A 169 12.22 -1.11 -0.02
CA ILE A 169 10.92 -1.42 0.59
C ILE A 169 11.15 -2.53 1.60
N ARG A 170 10.83 -2.24 2.86
CA ARG A 170 10.97 -3.16 3.99
C ARG A 170 9.62 -3.46 4.57
N ASN A 171 9.26 -4.74 4.66
CA ASN A 171 8.03 -5.16 5.32
C ASN A 171 8.34 -6.06 6.53
N PRO A 172 7.53 -5.97 7.61
CA PRO A 172 7.69 -6.86 8.74
C PRO A 172 7.24 -8.26 8.37
N GLY A 173 8.10 -9.25 8.61
CA GLY A 173 7.83 -10.65 8.29
C GLY A 173 9.11 -11.42 8.03
N HIS A 174 8.93 -12.70 7.69
CA HIS A 174 9.98 -13.59 7.25
C HIS A 174 9.59 -14.15 5.89
N SER A 175 10.57 -14.32 5.02
CA SER A 175 10.34 -15.06 3.77
C SER A 175 9.95 -16.50 4.09
N LEU A 176 8.90 -17.00 3.47
CA LEU A 176 8.52 -18.40 3.52
C LEU A 176 9.39 -19.27 2.60
N LYS A 177 10.15 -18.62 1.70
CA LYS A 177 11.08 -19.27 0.78
C LYS A 177 12.51 -19.02 1.21
N PRO A 178 13.41 -19.99 0.98
CA PRO A 178 14.84 -19.81 1.16
C PRO A 178 15.36 -18.64 0.32
N VAL A 179 16.38 -17.94 0.80
CA VAL A 179 16.95 -16.78 0.10
C VAL A 179 17.46 -17.16 -1.28
N GLU A 180 17.97 -18.40 -1.41
CA GLU A 180 18.54 -18.96 -2.64
C GLU A 180 17.49 -19.13 -3.77
N SER A 181 16.21 -19.28 -3.40
CA SER A 181 15.10 -19.42 -4.36
C SER A 181 14.41 -18.09 -4.69
N LEU A 182 14.86 -16.97 -4.11
CA LEU A 182 14.31 -15.66 -4.42
C LEU A 182 14.81 -15.19 -5.79
N GLY A 183 13.87 -14.84 -6.66
CA GLY A 183 14.17 -14.36 -8.03
C GLY A 183 14.05 -15.44 -9.11
N GLU A 184 13.73 -16.68 -8.75
CA GLU A 184 13.39 -17.70 -9.73
C GLU A 184 12.00 -17.45 -10.34
N PRO A 185 11.81 -17.69 -11.65
CA PRO A 185 10.50 -17.56 -12.27
C PRO A 185 9.45 -18.44 -11.57
N GLY A 186 8.33 -17.86 -11.16
CA GLY A 186 7.26 -18.56 -10.45
C GLY A 186 7.48 -18.74 -8.94
N SER A 187 8.47 -18.04 -8.38
CA SER A 187 8.72 -18.02 -6.93
C SER A 187 7.78 -17.04 -6.20
#